data_71ff0c1192c2b1de92974e8c1297a144
#
_entry.id   71ff0c1192c2b1de92974e8c1297a144
#
_cell.length_a   1.000
_cell.length_b   1.000
_cell.length_c   1.000
_cell.angle_alpha   90.00
_cell.angle_beta   90.00
_cell.angle_gamma   90.00
#
_symmetry.space_group_name_H-M   'P 1'
#
loop_
_entity.id
_entity.type
_entity.pdbx_description
1 polymer ?
#
loop_
_entity_poly.entity_id
_entity_poly.type
_entity_poly.pdbx_seq_one_letter_code
_entity_poly.pdbx_strand_id
1 'polypeptide(L)'
;MKNSIILLIGVIGILCSCSEVDVTDYSSDNFIQFAKAAKDSTVFSFAYDQTMSAGTVKLNCIANLSTENRTFGVRYRAEESTAQAGVDFVMPDEEQVLLANDSVAYLEIQLNKSDNVKAKDLLLVFEVTDYGDFKP
;
A
#
# COMPACT_ATOMS: atom_id res chain seq x y z
N MET A 1 13.69 -65.45 0.90
CA MET A 1 13.20 -64.61 2.02
C MET A 1 14.15 -63.48 2.39
N LYS A 2 15.45 -63.56 2.19
CA LYS A 2 16.41 -62.49 2.54
C LYS A 2 16.29 -61.23 1.66
N ASN A 3 15.89 -61.37 0.40
CA ASN A 3 15.77 -60.21 -0.54
C ASN A 3 14.48 -59.38 -0.39
N SER A 4 13.43 -60.00 0.17
CA SER A 4 12.14 -59.29 0.37
C SER A 4 12.20 -58.30 1.53
N ILE A 5 13.01 -58.56 2.54
CA ILE A 5 13.18 -57.68 3.71
C ILE A 5 13.95 -56.39 3.34
N ILE A 6 14.96 -56.52 2.45
CA ILE A 6 15.75 -55.38 1.98
C ILE A 6 14.89 -54.43 1.12
N LEU A 7 13.98 -54.96 0.32
CA LEU A 7 13.07 -54.14 -0.49
C LEU A 7 12.05 -53.37 0.38
N LEU A 8 11.58 -53.96 1.51
CA LEU A 8 10.64 -53.33 2.42
C LEU A 8 11.28 -52.17 3.16
N ILE A 9 12.56 -52.27 3.56
CA ILE A 9 13.28 -51.18 4.24
C ILE A 9 13.55 -50.01 3.29
N GLY A 10 13.77 -50.27 2.01
CA GLY A 10 13.98 -49.21 1.00
C GLY A 10 12.75 -48.37 0.71
N VAL A 11 11.53 -48.90 0.86
CA VAL A 11 10.29 -48.17 0.60
C VAL A 11 9.88 -47.26 1.80
N ILE A 12 10.27 -47.60 3.02
CA ILE A 12 9.95 -46.79 4.21
C ILE A 12 10.82 -45.53 4.30
N GLY A 13 12.02 -45.50 3.66
CA GLY A 13 12.93 -44.36 3.69
C GLY A 13 12.51 -43.15 2.82
N ILE A 14 11.48 -43.29 1.98
CA ILE A 14 11.09 -42.23 1.01
C ILE A 14 9.95 -41.33 1.55
N LEU A 15 9.34 -41.64 2.69
CA LEU A 15 8.19 -40.92 3.22
C LEU A 15 8.49 -39.82 4.25
N CYS A 16 9.75 -39.55 4.54
CA CYS A 16 10.15 -38.52 5.51
C CYS A 16 10.90 -37.36 4.87
N SER A 17 10.42 -36.81 3.75
CA SER A 17 10.94 -35.56 3.19
C SER A 17 9.78 -34.59 2.93
N CYS A 18 9.01 -34.30 3.96
CA CYS A 18 8.35 -33.01 4.09
C CYS A 18 9.16 -32.24 5.14
N SER A 19 10.21 -31.56 4.74
CA SER A 19 10.67 -30.43 5.51
C SER A 19 9.54 -29.40 5.47
N GLU A 20 8.90 -29.14 6.59
CA GLU A 20 8.13 -27.91 6.76
C GLU A 20 9.09 -26.79 6.36
N VAL A 21 8.73 -26.08 5.31
CA VAL A 21 9.39 -24.81 5.02
C VAL A 21 8.93 -23.92 6.16
N ASP A 22 9.80 -23.73 7.16
CA ASP A 22 9.61 -22.64 8.10
C ASP A 22 9.41 -21.39 7.24
N VAL A 23 8.19 -20.89 7.23
CA VAL A 23 7.91 -19.55 6.73
C VAL A 23 8.64 -18.63 7.70
N THR A 24 9.91 -18.34 7.39
CA THR A 24 10.70 -17.40 8.17
C THR A 24 9.92 -16.09 8.20
N ASP A 25 9.63 -15.64 9.39
CA ASP A 25 9.06 -14.32 9.59
C ASP A 25 9.81 -13.31 8.72
N TYR A 26 9.05 -12.46 8.03
CA TYR A 26 9.62 -11.39 7.22
C TYR A 26 10.45 -10.49 8.14
N SER A 27 11.76 -10.62 8.08
CA SER A 27 12.71 -9.97 9.00
C SER A 27 13.31 -8.69 8.41
N SER A 28 12.80 -8.22 7.26
CA SER A 28 13.28 -7.01 6.64
C SER A 28 12.52 -5.76 7.13
N ASP A 29 13.01 -4.60 6.75
CA ASP A 29 12.35 -3.33 7.02
C ASP A 29 10.89 -3.34 6.51
N ASN A 30 10.01 -2.66 7.23
CA ASN A 30 8.64 -2.46 6.80
C ASN A 30 8.59 -1.43 5.67
N PHE A 31 7.96 -1.76 4.56
CA PHE A 31 7.78 -0.86 3.43
C PHE A 31 6.31 -0.57 3.20
N ILE A 32 6.01 0.63 2.75
CA ILE A 32 4.69 1.02 2.28
C ILE A 32 4.83 1.78 0.96
N GLN A 33 3.96 1.51 0.01
CA GLN A 33 4.00 2.12 -1.31
C GLN A 33 2.60 2.34 -1.86
N PHE A 34 2.44 3.33 -2.72
CA PHE A 34 1.20 3.48 -3.46
C PHE A 34 0.91 2.24 -4.30
N ALA A 35 -0.34 1.78 -4.24
CA ALA A 35 -0.75 0.67 -5.08
C ALA A 35 -0.66 1.08 -6.54
N LYS A 36 -0.02 0.24 -7.35
CA LYS A 36 0.12 0.52 -8.79
C LYS A 36 -1.26 0.57 -9.45
N ALA A 37 -1.62 1.72 -9.98
CA ALA A 37 -2.78 1.88 -10.83
C ALA A 37 -2.48 1.38 -12.25
N ALA A 38 -3.51 1.07 -13.02
CA ALA A 38 -3.35 0.55 -14.39
C ALA A 38 -2.58 1.50 -15.34
N LYS A 39 -2.56 2.81 -15.02
CA LYS A 39 -1.88 3.86 -15.80
C LYS A 39 -0.90 4.68 -14.96
N ASP A 40 -0.37 4.13 -13.88
CA ASP A 40 0.52 4.81 -12.91
C ASP A 40 -0.09 6.08 -12.28
N SER A 41 -1.39 6.30 -12.44
CA SER A 41 -2.15 7.40 -11.85
C SER A 41 -3.59 7.01 -11.58
N THR A 42 -4.19 7.61 -10.54
CA THR A 42 -5.63 7.48 -10.26
C THR A 42 -6.33 8.75 -10.73
N VAL A 43 -7.42 8.59 -11.48
CA VAL A 43 -8.20 9.71 -12.00
C VAL A 43 -9.44 9.89 -11.13
N PHE A 44 -9.66 11.12 -10.69
CA PHE A 44 -10.88 11.56 -10.02
C PHE A 44 -11.62 12.55 -10.90
N SER A 45 -12.95 12.51 -10.87
CA SER A 45 -13.78 13.45 -11.60
C SER A 45 -14.93 13.95 -10.72
N PHE A 46 -15.42 15.14 -11.03
CA PHE A 46 -16.57 15.72 -10.35
C PHE A 46 -17.84 15.52 -11.17
N ALA A 47 -18.94 15.16 -10.53
CA ALA A 47 -20.25 15.28 -11.14
C ALA A 47 -20.59 16.76 -11.38
N TYR A 48 -21.53 17.02 -12.26
CA TYR A 48 -21.86 18.40 -12.68
C TYR A 48 -22.27 19.31 -11.50
N ASP A 49 -23.04 18.78 -10.57
CA ASP A 49 -23.59 19.46 -9.41
C ASP A 49 -22.72 19.38 -8.14
N GLN A 50 -21.64 18.62 -8.16
CA GLN A 50 -20.73 18.51 -7.03
C GLN A 50 -19.78 19.69 -6.96
N THR A 51 -19.57 20.22 -5.75
CA THR A 51 -18.57 21.25 -5.42
C THR A 51 -17.33 20.66 -4.73
N MET A 52 -17.48 19.51 -4.09
CA MET A 52 -16.43 18.76 -3.39
C MET A 52 -16.58 17.29 -3.68
N SER A 53 -15.46 16.56 -3.65
CA SER A 53 -15.42 15.10 -3.79
C SER A 53 -14.32 14.54 -2.91
N ALA A 54 -14.49 13.32 -2.43
CA ALA A 54 -13.42 12.57 -1.76
C ALA A 54 -12.71 11.70 -2.80
N GLY A 55 -11.40 11.82 -2.86
CA GLY A 55 -10.51 10.92 -3.58
C GLY A 55 -9.84 9.97 -2.60
N THR A 56 -9.79 8.68 -2.94
CA THR A 56 -9.14 7.67 -2.11
C THR A 56 -8.06 6.98 -2.90
N VAL A 57 -6.82 7.00 -2.39
CA VAL A 57 -5.68 6.34 -3.02
C VAL A 57 -5.21 5.21 -2.10
N LYS A 58 -5.10 4.02 -2.67
CA LYS A 58 -4.68 2.82 -1.96
C LYS A 58 -3.17 2.76 -1.81
N LEU A 59 -2.70 2.36 -0.61
CA LEU A 59 -1.32 2.01 -0.35
C LEU A 59 -1.24 0.54 0.09
N ASN A 60 -0.22 -0.16 -0.39
CA ASN A 60 0.07 -1.53 0.01
C ASN A 60 1.21 -1.52 1.02
N CYS A 61 1.04 -2.25 2.09
CA CYS A 61 2.04 -2.47 3.11
C CYS A 61 2.75 -3.81 2.86
N ILE A 62 4.07 -3.80 2.90
CA ILE A 62 4.95 -4.97 2.79
C ILE A 62 5.65 -5.11 4.14
N ALA A 63 5.00 -5.80 5.06
CA ALA A 63 5.46 -6.04 6.43
C ALA A 63 4.64 -7.16 7.06
N ASN A 64 5.11 -7.68 8.19
CA ASN A 64 4.30 -8.57 9.01
C ASN A 64 3.06 -7.82 9.52
N LEU A 65 1.94 -8.53 9.68
CA LEU A 65 0.77 -7.97 10.33
C LEU A 65 1.11 -7.61 11.79
N SER A 66 0.57 -6.50 12.27
CA SER A 66 0.73 -6.04 13.64
C SER A 66 -0.62 -5.96 14.33
N THR A 67 -0.67 -6.32 15.60
CA THR A 67 -1.85 -6.15 16.45
C THR A 67 -2.05 -4.71 16.94
N GLU A 68 -1.08 -3.83 16.63
CA GLU A 68 -1.13 -2.41 16.96
C GLU A 68 -1.19 -1.55 15.71
N ASN A 69 -1.77 -0.37 15.83
CA ASN A 69 -1.73 0.63 14.77
C ASN A 69 -0.29 1.07 14.51
N ARG A 70 0.04 1.30 13.25
CA ARG A 70 1.36 1.78 12.82
C ARG A 70 1.20 3.07 12.03
N THR A 71 2.23 3.90 12.05
CA THR A 71 2.22 5.18 11.35
C THR A 71 3.14 5.17 10.14
N PHE A 72 2.78 5.96 9.13
CA PHE A 72 3.61 6.21 7.96
C PHE A 72 3.45 7.65 7.49
N GLY A 73 4.40 8.14 6.73
CA GLY A 73 4.39 9.52 6.25
C GLY A 73 4.00 9.63 4.79
N VAL A 74 3.25 10.69 4.46
CA VAL A 74 2.99 11.13 3.09
C VAL A 74 3.32 12.61 2.96
N ARG A 75 3.83 13.01 1.79
CA ARG A 75 4.14 14.40 1.50
C ARG A 75 3.63 14.81 0.13
N TYR A 76 3.02 15.97 0.08
CA TYR A 76 2.64 16.62 -1.17
C TYR A 76 3.87 17.18 -1.89
N ARG A 77 3.98 16.90 -3.19
CA ARG A 77 5.06 17.37 -4.06
C ARG A 77 4.59 18.57 -4.89
N ALA A 78 4.72 19.77 -4.32
CA ALA A 78 4.22 21.00 -4.94
C ALA A 78 4.90 21.29 -6.29
N GLU A 79 6.18 20.99 -6.41
CA GLU A 79 6.98 21.20 -7.63
C GLU A 79 6.62 20.28 -8.80
N GLU A 80 5.99 19.14 -8.49
CA GLU A 80 5.54 18.16 -9.50
C GLU A 80 4.03 18.21 -9.73
N SER A 81 3.31 19.00 -8.93
CA SER A 81 1.86 19.14 -8.98
C SER A 81 1.43 20.39 -9.72
N THR A 82 0.28 20.36 -10.36
CA THR A 82 -0.40 21.54 -10.89
C THR A 82 -1.62 21.95 -10.07
N ALA A 83 -2.12 21.06 -9.20
CA ALA A 83 -3.15 21.35 -8.22
C ALA A 83 -2.56 22.15 -7.05
N GLN A 84 -3.32 23.08 -6.50
CA GLN A 84 -2.90 23.98 -5.41
C GLN A 84 -3.60 23.60 -4.10
N ALA A 85 -2.79 23.36 -3.05
CA ALA A 85 -3.30 23.12 -1.71
C ALA A 85 -4.13 24.30 -1.18
N GLY A 86 -5.25 24.02 -0.54
CA GLY A 86 -6.19 25.01 -0.04
C GLY A 86 -7.13 25.62 -1.09
N VAL A 87 -6.86 25.39 -2.39
CA VAL A 87 -7.71 25.83 -3.51
C VAL A 87 -8.37 24.63 -4.18
N ASP A 88 -7.56 23.73 -4.74
CA ASP A 88 -8.03 22.60 -5.52
C ASP A 88 -8.26 21.35 -4.65
N PHE A 89 -7.60 21.28 -3.51
CA PHE A 89 -7.76 20.20 -2.53
C PHE A 89 -7.42 20.68 -1.11
N VAL A 90 -7.88 19.91 -0.13
CA VAL A 90 -7.48 20.08 1.28
C VAL A 90 -6.24 19.20 1.53
N MET A 91 -5.20 19.79 2.11
CA MET A 91 -4.00 19.04 2.46
C MET A 91 -4.34 17.95 3.49
N PRO A 92 -4.09 16.68 3.20
CA PRO A 92 -4.19 15.64 4.22
C PRO A 92 -3.09 15.79 5.26
N ASP A 93 -3.27 15.18 6.42
CA ASP A 93 -2.22 15.11 7.43
C ASP A 93 -1.00 14.37 6.86
N GLU A 94 0.20 14.83 7.20
CA GLU A 94 1.43 14.18 6.76
C GLU A 94 1.64 12.82 7.42
N GLU A 95 1.18 12.68 8.67
CA GLU A 95 1.14 11.41 9.38
C GLU A 95 -0.17 10.68 9.08
N GLN A 96 -0.04 9.45 8.60
CA GLN A 96 -1.15 8.56 8.29
C GLN A 96 -1.08 7.31 9.17
N VAL A 97 -2.19 6.62 9.34
CA VAL A 97 -2.30 5.44 10.19
C VAL A 97 -2.67 4.20 9.37
N LEU A 98 -1.88 3.15 9.52
CA LEU A 98 -2.25 1.79 9.14
C LEU A 98 -2.88 1.10 10.35
N LEU A 99 -4.12 0.67 10.23
CA LEU A 99 -4.83 0.02 11.34
C LEU A 99 -4.25 -1.35 11.68
N ALA A 100 -4.44 -1.76 12.93
CA ALA A 100 -4.04 -3.07 13.41
C ALA A 100 -4.60 -4.19 12.51
N ASN A 101 -3.79 -5.21 12.23
CA ASN A 101 -4.09 -6.35 11.38
C ASN A 101 -4.39 -6.03 9.91
N ASP A 102 -4.18 -4.78 9.46
CA ASP A 102 -4.30 -4.41 8.06
C ASP A 102 -2.95 -4.47 7.33
N SER A 103 -3.02 -4.80 6.04
CA SER A 103 -1.90 -4.76 5.09
C SER A 103 -2.11 -3.71 4.00
N VAL A 104 -3.18 -2.92 4.12
CA VAL A 104 -3.58 -1.90 3.15
C VAL A 104 -4.01 -0.65 3.90
N ALA A 105 -3.48 0.48 3.48
CA ALA A 105 -3.92 1.80 3.94
C ALA A 105 -4.59 2.56 2.80
N TYR A 106 -5.29 3.63 3.14
CA TYR A 106 -5.94 4.51 2.19
C TYR A 106 -5.63 5.95 2.55
N LEU A 107 -5.06 6.69 1.59
CA LEU A 107 -4.93 8.13 1.67
C LEU A 107 -6.22 8.76 1.16
N GLU A 108 -6.94 9.42 2.03
CA GLU A 108 -8.15 10.17 1.69
C GLU A 108 -7.80 11.63 1.42
N ILE A 109 -8.24 12.14 0.28
CA ILE A 109 -7.97 13.50 -0.16
C ILE A 109 -9.30 14.17 -0.47
N GLN A 110 -9.60 15.25 0.21
CA GLN A 110 -10.76 16.08 -0.13
C GLN A 110 -10.42 16.96 -1.32
N LEU A 111 -11.13 16.79 -2.42
CA LEU A 111 -10.95 17.53 -3.66
C LEU A 111 -12.02 18.63 -3.76
N ASN A 112 -11.62 19.81 -4.21
CA ASN A 112 -12.50 20.96 -4.41
C ASN A 112 -12.69 21.21 -5.91
N LYS A 113 -13.92 21.43 -6.34
CA LYS A 113 -14.23 21.85 -7.71
C LYS A 113 -13.95 23.34 -7.90
N SER A 114 -12.66 23.66 -7.96
CA SER A 114 -12.19 25.03 -8.18
C SER A 114 -12.38 25.49 -9.63
N ASP A 115 -12.13 26.76 -9.90
CA ASP A 115 -12.10 27.27 -11.26
C ASP A 115 -10.93 26.71 -12.09
N ASN A 116 -9.83 26.32 -11.41
CA ASN A 116 -8.70 25.64 -12.07
C ASN A 116 -9.13 24.31 -12.67
N VAL A 117 -9.83 23.47 -11.89
CA VAL A 117 -10.32 22.15 -12.32
C VAL A 117 -11.37 22.28 -13.44
N LYS A 118 -12.18 23.34 -13.44
CA LYS A 118 -13.12 23.60 -14.54
C LYS A 118 -12.43 23.97 -15.86
N ALA A 119 -11.25 24.55 -15.77
CA ALA A 119 -10.50 25.00 -16.94
C ALA A 119 -9.64 23.92 -17.57
N LYS A 120 -9.10 22.99 -16.77
CA LYS A 120 -8.19 21.93 -17.23
C LYS A 120 -8.07 20.81 -16.20
N ASP A 121 -7.54 19.68 -16.64
CA ASP A 121 -7.11 18.60 -15.73
C ASP A 121 -5.94 19.07 -14.86
N LEU A 122 -5.99 18.74 -13.59
CA LEU A 122 -4.94 19.04 -12.64
C LEU A 122 -4.21 17.76 -12.22
N LEU A 123 -2.91 17.89 -12.01
CA LEU A 123 -2.06 16.84 -11.47
C LEU A 123 -1.82 17.11 -9.99
N LEU A 124 -2.02 16.08 -9.17
CA LEU A 124 -1.74 16.10 -7.73
C LEU A 124 -0.80 14.94 -7.42
N VAL A 125 0.38 15.25 -6.91
CA VAL A 125 1.45 14.27 -6.63
C VAL A 125 1.72 14.20 -5.14
N PHE A 126 1.69 12.97 -4.63
CA PHE A 126 2.14 12.64 -3.28
C PHE A 126 3.27 11.62 -3.34
N GLU A 127 4.16 11.67 -2.36
CA GLU A 127 5.16 10.64 -2.12
C GLU A 127 5.00 10.06 -0.71
N VAL A 128 5.43 8.81 -0.55
CA VAL A 128 5.64 8.21 0.77
C VAL A 128 6.98 8.69 1.29
N THR A 129 7.06 9.01 2.57
CA THR A 129 8.30 9.45 3.22
C THR A 129 8.82 8.39 4.19
N ASP A 130 10.13 8.43 4.48
CA ASP A 130 10.73 7.65 5.57
C ASP A 130 10.29 8.24 6.91
N TYR A 131 9.19 7.74 7.44
CA TYR A 131 8.56 8.22 8.66
C TYR A 131 7.79 7.11 9.39
N GLY A 132 7.82 7.16 10.71
CA GLY A 132 7.10 6.23 11.58
C GLY A 132 7.65 4.81 11.46
N ASP A 133 6.75 3.86 11.23
CA ASP A 133 7.06 2.43 11.21
C ASP A 133 7.46 1.92 9.82
N PHE A 134 7.40 2.76 8.78
CA PHE A 134 7.57 2.37 7.39
C PHE A 134 8.58 3.22 6.64
N LYS A 135 9.19 2.59 5.65
CA LYS A 135 10.01 3.20 4.60
C LYS A 135 9.26 3.22 3.26
N PRO A 136 9.59 4.17 2.35
CA PRO A 136 9.04 4.22 0.99
C PRO A 136 9.55 3.08 0.11
#